data_d15a34f8f3808564cf26751d30b80d6a
#
_entry.id   d15a34f8f3808564cf26751d30b80d6a
#
_cell.length_a   1.000
_cell.length_b   1.000
_cell.length_c   1.000
_cell.angle_alpha   90.00
_cell.angle_beta   90.00
_cell.angle_gamma   90.00
#
_symmetry.space_group_name_H-M   'P 1'
#
loop_
_entity.id
_entity.type
_entity.pdbx_description
1 polymer ?
#
loop_
_entity_poly.entity_id
_entity_poly.type
_entity_poly.pdbx_seq_one_letter_code
_entity_poly.pdbx_strand_id
1 'polypeptide(L)'
;IFTLKDLSVEAFVKKIDGYKSGKFLFYIDSPDPLKEFEKAFTLIQAGGGVVRNPQGRILFLKRRGKWDLPKGKLEIGEDISECAQREVEEETGVKGLFVLGKRVVTYHIYKQDQRWYLKETHWYNMYSDGREDLRPQKEEDIEVCAWKKPKKLKKLLKNSFSSLREVFKGEF
;
A
#
# COMPACT_ATOMS: atom_id res chain seq x y z
N ILE A 1 2.59 -4.95 24.59
CA ILE A 1 3.76 -5.29 23.76
C ILE A 1 4.13 -6.70 24.14
N PHE A 2 4.08 -7.63 23.20
CA PHE A 2 4.57 -9.01 23.40
C PHE A 2 5.96 -9.11 22.77
N THR A 3 6.96 -9.47 23.54
CA THR A 3 8.28 -9.79 23.02
C THR A 3 8.29 -11.29 22.73
N LEU A 4 8.50 -11.65 21.49
CA LEU A 4 8.57 -13.04 21.07
C LEU A 4 10.05 -13.37 20.80
N LYS A 5 10.81 -13.61 21.87
CA LYS A 5 12.11 -14.25 21.78
C LYS A 5 11.88 -15.74 21.50
N ASP A 6 12.65 -16.33 20.62
CA ASP A 6 12.70 -17.77 20.38
C ASP A 6 11.52 -18.43 19.64
N LEU A 7 10.68 -17.63 18.96
CA LEU A 7 9.67 -18.17 18.03
C LEU A 7 10.19 -18.09 16.58
N SER A 8 9.98 -19.16 15.81
CA SER A 8 10.14 -19.05 14.36
C SER A 8 9.14 -18.04 13.79
N VAL A 9 9.45 -17.47 12.64
CA VAL A 9 8.53 -16.50 12.00
C VAL A 9 7.17 -17.12 11.71
N GLU A 10 7.12 -18.41 11.34
CA GLU A 10 5.88 -19.16 11.11
C GLU A 10 5.06 -19.30 12.40
N ALA A 11 5.71 -19.58 13.52
CA ALA A 11 5.04 -19.67 14.82
C ALA A 11 4.51 -18.30 15.28
N PHE A 12 5.25 -17.22 15.00
CA PHE A 12 4.78 -15.84 15.22
C PHE A 12 3.54 -15.53 14.39
N VAL A 13 3.58 -15.81 13.08
CA VAL A 13 2.46 -15.54 12.17
C VAL A 13 1.22 -16.32 12.57
N LYS A 14 1.35 -17.61 12.95
CA LYS A 14 0.24 -18.40 13.49
C LYS A 14 -0.34 -17.80 14.77
N LYS A 15 0.50 -17.24 15.62
CA LYS A 15 0.06 -16.64 16.89
C LYS A 15 -0.70 -15.34 16.66
N ILE A 16 -0.31 -14.50 15.69
CA ILE A 16 -1.00 -13.25 15.39
C ILE A 16 -2.31 -13.43 14.60
N ASP A 17 -2.50 -14.57 13.94
CA ASP A 17 -3.71 -14.87 13.15
C ASP A 17 -5.01 -14.78 13.99
N GLY A 18 -4.91 -15.01 15.30
CA GLY A 18 -6.03 -14.89 16.24
C GLY A 18 -6.34 -13.48 16.75
N TYR A 19 -5.53 -12.47 16.41
CA TYR A 19 -5.70 -11.13 16.94
C TYR A 19 -6.35 -10.19 15.93
N LYS A 20 -7.40 -9.47 16.32
CA LYS A 20 -8.06 -8.46 15.49
C LYS A 20 -7.21 -7.19 15.30
N SER A 21 -6.36 -6.85 16.28
CA SER A 21 -5.41 -5.72 16.24
C SER A 21 -4.40 -5.84 17.36
N GLY A 22 -3.21 -5.25 17.17
CA GLY A 22 -2.17 -5.25 18.19
C GLY A 22 -0.89 -4.58 17.71
N LYS A 23 0.02 -4.30 18.64
CA LYS A 23 1.41 -3.97 18.36
C LYS A 23 2.25 -5.14 18.85
N PHE A 24 3.04 -5.70 17.96
CA PHE A 24 3.92 -6.82 18.24
C PHE A 24 5.36 -6.36 18.02
N LEU A 25 6.24 -6.72 18.94
CA LEU A 25 7.68 -6.59 18.76
C LEU A 25 8.22 -8.01 18.56
N PHE A 26 8.79 -8.23 17.40
CA PHE A 26 9.41 -9.49 17.04
C PHE A 26 10.92 -9.28 16.90
N TYR A 27 11.68 -10.06 17.64
CA TYR A 27 13.15 -10.00 17.59
C TYR A 27 13.68 -11.19 16.80
N ILE A 28 14.49 -10.89 15.80
CA ILE A 28 15.19 -11.89 14.99
C ILE A 28 16.68 -11.67 15.18
N ASP A 29 17.38 -12.69 15.69
CA ASP A 29 18.83 -12.69 15.80
C ASP A 29 19.45 -13.07 14.46
N SER A 30 19.59 -12.06 13.61
CA SER A 30 20.12 -12.19 12.24
C SER A 30 20.78 -10.88 11.82
N PRO A 31 21.86 -10.94 10.99
CA PRO A 31 22.45 -9.76 10.37
C PRO A 31 21.46 -8.98 9.47
N ASP A 32 20.47 -9.66 8.91
CA ASP A 32 19.39 -9.07 8.09
C ASP A 32 18.03 -9.58 8.59
N PRO A 33 17.49 -9.00 9.67
CA PRO A 33 16.25 -9.47 10.29
C PRO A 33 15.04 -9.37 9.36
N LEU A 34 14.99 -8.37 8.48
CA LEU A 34 13.88 -8.21 7.55
C LEU A 34 13.87 -9.34 6.52
N LYS A 35 15.00 -9.63 5.92
CA LYS A 35 15.14 -10.70 4.95
C LYS A 35 14.83 -12.07 5.54
N GLU A 36 15.24 -12.30 6.80
CA GLU A 36 14.90 -13.54 7.51
C GLU A 36 13.39 -13.64 7.76
N PHE A 37 12.74 -12.52 8.12
CA PHE A 37 11.30 -12.45 8.27
C PHE A 37 10.57 -12.73 6.96
N GLU A 38 11.05 -12.19 5.86
CA GLU A 38 10.45 -12.36 4.52
C GLU A 38 10.44 -13.82 4.05
N LYS A 39 11.41 -14.64 4.44
CA LYS A 39 11.48 -16.06 4.05
C LYS A 39 10.27 -16.89 4.46
N ALA A 40 9.53 -16.47 5.48
CA ALA A 40 8.32 -17.17 5.94
C ALA A 40 7.08 -16.90 5.10
N PHE A 41 7.21 -16.04 4.09
CA PHE A 41 6.08 -15.57 3.28
C PHE A 41 6.32 -15.79 1.79
N THR A 42 5.24 -15.87 1.04
CA THR A 42 5.30 -15.61 -0.40
C THR A 42 5.34 -14.09 -0.59
N LEU A 43 6.47 -13.57 -1.04
CA LEU A 43 6.64 -12.13 -1.29
C LEU A 43 5.85 -11.73 -2.54
N ILE A 44 5.09 -10.64 -2.41
CA ILE A 44 4.42 -9.96 -3.52
C ILE A 44 4.88 -8.52 -3.52
N GLN A 45 5.56 -8.12 -4.59
CA GLN A 45 5.91 -6.72 -4.82
C GLN A 45 4.78 -5.98 -5.52
N ALA A 46 4.61 -4.70 -5.17
CA ALA A 46 3.58 -3.84 -5.70
C ALA A 46 4.08 -2.40 -5.80
N GLY A 47 3.61 -1.69 -6.81
CA GLY A 47 3.82 -0.26 -6.97
C GLY A 47 2.53 0.53 -6.75
N GLY A 48 2.64 1.76 -6.23
CA GLY A 48 1.48 2.63 -6.07
C GLY A 48 1.84 4.12 -5.96
N GLY A 49 0.85 4.99 -6.14
CA GLY A 49 1.06 6.43 -6.27
C GLY A 49 0.29 7.29 -5.27
N VAL A 50 0.99 8.29 -4.72
CA VAL A 50 0.40 9.47 -4.09
C VAL A 50 0.39 10.57 -5.13
N VAL A 51 -0.70 10.65 -5.90
CA VAL A 51 -0.82 11.59 -7.02
C VAL A 51 -1.41 12.90 -6.55
N ARG A 52 -0.76 14.01 -6.88
CA ARG A 52 -1.25 15.37 -6.62
C ARG A 52 -1.53 16.10 -7.92
N ASN A 53 -2.57 16.92 -7.93
CA ASN A 53 -2.91 17.81 -9.05
C ASN A 53 -2.49 19.27 -8.76
N PRO A 54 -2.64 20.22 -9.72
CA PRO A 54 -2.25 21.63 -9.55
C PRO A 54 -2.90 22.33 -8.35
N GLN A 55 -4.08 21.87 -7.90
CA GLN A 55 -4.76 22.40 -6.72
C GLN A 55 -4.31 21.72 -5.41
N GLY A 56 -3.25 20.91 -5.44
CA GLY A 56 -2.73 20.16 -4.31
C GLY A 56 -3.69 19.07 -3.79
N ARG A 57 -4.73 18.70 -4.55
CA ARG A 57 -5.63 17.62 -4.18
C ARG A 57 -4.93 16.28 -4.43
N ILE A 58 -5.26 15.30 -3.61
CA ILE A 58 -4.71 13.95 -3.68
C ILE A 58 -5.75 13.02 -4.32
N LEU A 59 -5.32 12.18 -5.24
CA LEU A 59 -6.15 11.15 -5.85
C LEU A 59 -6.34 9.99 -4.85
N PHE A 60 -7.58 9.67 -4.58
CA PHE A 60 -7.99 8.51 -3.79
C PHE A 60 -8.98 7.67 -4.61
N LEU A 61 -8.96 6.40 -4.35
CA LEU A 61 -10.02 5.48 -4.80
C LEU A 61 -10.80 4.93 -3.60
N LYS A 62 -11.99 4.42 -3.84
CA LYS A 62 -12.80 3.73 -2.85
C LYS A 62 -13.04 2.31 -3.31
N ARG A 63 -12.66 1.36 -2.47
CA ARG A 63 -12.71 -0.07 -2.74
C ARG A 63 -13.27 -0.80 -1.52
N ARG A 64 -14.31 -1.60 -1.72
CA ARG A 64 -14.98 -2.34 -0.62
C ARG A 64 -15.35 -1.44 0.57
N GLY A 65 -15.91 -0.27 0.26
CA GLY A 65 -16.33 0.70 1.25
C GLY A 65 -15.22 1.51 1.94
N LYS A 66 -13.93 1.24 1.66
CA LYS A 66 -12.78 1.94 2.26
C LYS A 66 -12.05 2.82 1.24
N TRP A 67 -11.49 3.92 1.73
CA TRP A 67 -10.59 4.75 0.94
C TRP A 67 -9.21 4.12 0.86
N ASP A 68 -8.63 4.14 -0.33
CA ASP A 68 -7.29 3.63 -0.62
C ASP A 68 -6.58 4.53 -1.64
N LEU A 69 -5.31 4.26 -1.87
CA LEU A 69 -4.53 4.84 -2.94
C LEU A 69 -4.37 3.80 -4.07
N PRO A 70 -4.25 4.24 -5.33
CA PRO A 70 -4.06 3.35 -6.45
C PRO A 70 -2.71 2.62 -6.37
N LYS A 71 -2.75 1.29 -6.59
CA LYS A 71 -1.60 0.38 -6.48
C LYS A 71 -1.94 -1.02 -6.95
N GLY A 72 -1.00 -1.69 -7.55
CA GLY A 72 -1.16 -3.09 -7.87
C GLY A 72 0.15 -3.86 -7.96
N LYS A 73 0.10 -5.07 -8.48
CA LYS A 73 1.22 -6.01 -8.47
C LYS A 73 2.25 -5.69 -9.55
N LEU A 74 3.51 -5.87 -9.20
CA LEU A 74 4.61 -5.84 -10.16
C LEU A 74 4.48 -6.98 -11.16
N GLU A 75 4.62 -6.68 -12.45
CA GLU A 75 4.66 -7.65 -13.53
C GLU A 75 6.09 -8.11 -13.82
N ILE A 76 6.23 -9.24 -14.51
CA ILE A 76 7.54 -9.81 -14.83
C ILE A 76 8.27 -8.87 -15.82
N GLY A 77 9.47 -8.45 -15.44
CA GLY A 77 10.32 -7.60 -16.29
C GLY A 77 10.01 -6.10 -16.19
N GLU A 78 9.07 -5.71 -15.35
CA GLU A 78 8.69 -4.31 -15.12
C GLU A 78 9.54 -3.70 -13.99
N ASP A 79 9.94 -2.41 -14.12
CA ASP A 79 10.48 -1.66 -12.99
C ASP A 79 9.39 -1.27 -12.02
N ILE A 80 9.70 -1.22 -10.72
CA ILE A 80 8.72 -0.95 -9.67
C ILE A 80 8.12 0.46 -9.76
N SER A 81 8.82 1.43 -10.33
CA SER A 81 8.29 2.79 -10.57
C SER A 81 7.36 2.82 -11.77
N GLU A 82 7.65 2.03 -12.81
CA GLU A 82 6.79 1.83 -13.97
C GLU A 82 5.50 1.13 -13.56
N CYS A 83 5.60 0.06 -12.76
CA CYS A 83 4.46 -0.60 -12.13
C CYS A 83 3.57 0.41 -11.38
N ALA A 84 4.17 1.24 -10.54
CA ALA A 84 3.40 2.24 -9.78
C ALA A 84 2.66 3.22 -10.69
N GLN A 85 3.26 3.64 -11.81
CA GLN A 85 2.63 4.52 -12.78
C GLN A 85 1.51 3.81 -13.53
N ARG A 86 1.75 2.62 -14.06
CA ARG A 86 0.77 1.79 -14.79
C ARG A 86 -0.46 1.54 -13.93
N GLU A 87 -0.27 1.10 -12.70
CA GLU A 87 -1.38 0.79 -11.80
C GLU A 87 -2.23 2.02 -11.46
N VAL A 88 -1.60 3.18 -11.26
CA VAL A 88 -2.36 4.43 -11.09
C VAL A 88 -3.19 4.73 -12.32
N GLU A 89 -2.62 4.59 -13.52
CA GLU A 89 -3.31 4.84 -14.77
C GLU A 89 -4.48 3.87 -15.01
N GLU A 90 -4.27 2.58 -14.75
CA GLU A 90 -5.28 1.52 -14.93
C GLU A 90 -6.43 1.66 -13.93
N GLU A 91 -6.14 1.80 -12.66
CA GLU A 91 -7.15 1.86 -11.61
C GLU A 91 -7.97 3.15 -11.62
N THR A 92 -7.45 4.25 -12.19
CA THR A 92 -8.07 5.58 -12.07
C THR A 92 -8.41 6.27 -13.39
N GLY A 93 -7.83 5.82 -14.50
CA GLY A 93 -7.96 6.44 -15.82
C GLY A 93 -7.10 7.69 -16.04
N VAL A 94 -6.37 8.15 -15.02
CA VAL A 94 -5.44 9.28 -15.17
C VAL A 94 -4.29 8.90 -16.10
N LYS A 95 -3.84 9.83 -16.94
CA LYS A 95 -2.73 9.65 -17.89
C LYS A 95 -1.68 10.74 -17.70
N GLY A 96 -0.52 10.54 -18.32
CA GLY A 96 0.53 11.54 -18.33
C GLY A 96 1.07 11.89 -16.96
N LEU A 97 1.23 10.87 -16.11
CA LEU A 97 1.78 11.03 -14.77
C LEU A 97 3.27 11.35 -14.80
N PHE A 98 3.68 12.28 -13.95
CA PHE A 98 5.08 12.54 -13.66
C PHE A 98 5.45 11.88 -12.32
N VAL A 99 6.34 10.90 -12.35
CA VAL A 99 6.90 10.28 -11.13
C VAL A 99 7.96 11.20 -10.56
N LEU A 100 7.74 11.73 -9.37
CA LEU A 100 8.62 12.71 -8.71
C LEU A 100 9.68 12.05 -7.83
N GLY A 101 9.45 10.81 -7.41
CA GLY A 101 10.38 10.04 -6.61
C GLY A 101 9.72 9.11 -5.59
N LYS A 102 10.53 8.22 -5.04
CA LYS A 102 10.12 7.25 -4.03
C LYS A 102 9.70 7.96 -2.75
N ARG A 103 8.61 7.49 -2.13
CA ARG A 103 8.06 8.04 -0.90
C ARG A 103 8.35 7.16 0.31
N VAL A 104 7.82 5.95 0.32
CA VAL A 104 7.93 4.99 1.42
C VAL A 104 7.60 3.59 0.92
N VAL A 105 8.04 2.58 1.66
CA VAL A 105 7.59 1.19 1.47
C VAL A 105 6.68 0.83 2.64
N THR A 106 5.58 0.14 2.35
CA THR A 106 4.69 -0.42 3.37
C THR A 106 4.52 -1.90 3.18
N TYR A 107 4.29 -2.60 4.27
CA TYR A 107 4.13 -4.05 4.30
C TYR A 107 2.75 -4.44 4.78
N HIS A 108 2.18 -5.47 4.15
CA HIS A 108 0.90 -6.03 4.54
C HIS A 108 0.96 -7.55 4.50
N ILE A 109 0.70 -8.19 5.63
CA ILE A 109 0.62 -9.64 5.75
C ILE A 109 -0.84 -10.07 5.63
N TYR A 110 -1.09 -11.08 4.81
CA TYR A 110 -2.42 -11.68 4.69
C TYR A 110 -2.32 -13.16 4.34
N LYS A 111 -3.40 -13.89 4.59
CA LYS A 111 -3.51 -15.31 4.27
C LYS A 111 -4.50 -15.50 3.14
N GLN A 112 -4.10 -16.28 2.15
CA GLN A 112 -4.96 -16.69 1.04
C GLN A 112 -4.62 -18.13 0.69
N ASP A 113 -5.63 -18.99 0.47
CA ASP A 113 -5.47 -20.39 0.08
C ASP A 113 -4.44 -21.16 0.95
N GLN A 114 -4.56 -21.00 2.27
CA GLN A 114 -3.68 -21.58 3.30
C GLN A 114 -2.20 -21.12 3.24
N ARG A 115 -1.85 -20.16 2.39
CA ARG A 115 -0.50 -19.57 2.29
C ARG A 115 -0.47 -18.18 2.88
N TRP A 116 0.65 -17.84 3.50
CA TRP A 116 0.92 -16.51 4.01
C TRP A 116 1.68 -15.69 2.97
N TYR A 117 1.20 -14.49 2.76
CA TYR A 117 1.78 -13.52 1.83
C TYR A 117 2.24 -12.29 2.56
N LEU A 118 3.39 -11.76 2.15
CA LEU A 118 3.88 -10.46 2.51
C LEU A 118 3.83 -9.57 1.27
N LYS A 119 2.91 -8.62 1.25
CA LYS A 119 2.81 -7.63 0.18
C LYS A 119 3.66 -6.42 0.55
N GLU A 120 4.74 -6.23 -0.17
CA GLU A 120 5.62 -5.07 -0.13
C GLU A 120 5.13 -4.05 -1.16
N THR A 121 4.64 -2.88 -0.71
CA THR A 121 4.16 -1.84 -1.63
C THR A 121 5.10 -0.64 -1.62
N HIS A 122 5.67 -0.35 -2.77
CA HIS A 122 6.52 0.81 -3.03
C HIS A 122 5.67 1.99 -3.46
N TRP A 123 5.62 3.03 -2.64
CA TRP A 123 4.85 4.23 -2.92
C TRP A 123 5.72 5.32 -3.53
N TYR A 124 5.18 5.99 -4.54
CA TYR A 124 5.83 7.10 -5.23
C TYR A 124 5.00 8.37 -5.12
N ASN A 125 5.67 9.52 -4.97
CA ASN A 125 5.05 10.81 -5.19
C ASN A 125 4.89 11.01 -6.69
N MET A 126 3.70 11.40 -7.11
CA MET A 126 3.39 11.64 -8.52
C MET A 126 2.61 12.93 -8.69
N TYR A 127 2.70 13.48 -9.88
CA TYR A 127 1.96 14.65 -10.28
C TYR A 127 1.15 14.35 -11.55
N SER A 128 -0.08 14.87 -11.60
CA SER A 128 -0.94 14.90 -12.78
C SER A 128 -1.49 16.31 -12.95
N ASP A 129 -1.72 16.76 -14.16
CA ASP A 129 -2.36 18.06 -14.42
C ASP A 129 -3.86 18.05 -14.01
N GLY A 130 -4.42 16.87 -13.76
CA GLY A 130 -5.76 16.67 -13.21
C GLY A 130 -6.89 16.99 -14.19
N ARG A 131 -6.61 16.97 -15.49
CA ARG A 131 -7.56 17.33 -16.55
C ARG A 131 -8.42 16.16 -17.02
N GLU A 132 -7.94 14.92 -16.80
CA GLU A 132 -8.67 13.75 -17.27
C GLU A 132 -9.89 13.42 -16.41
N ASP A 133 -10.89 12.85 -17.05
CA ASP A 133 -12.02 12.24 -16.37
C ASP A 133 -11.58 10.95 -15.67
N LEU A 134 -11.81 10.91 -14.36
CA LEU A 134 -11.48 9.73 -13.56
C LEU A 134 -12.39 8.55 -13.94
N ARG A 135 -11.79 7.41 -14.23
CA ARG A 135 -12.46 6.17 -14.63
C ARG A 135 -12.07 5.03 -13.70
N PRO A 136 -12.89 4.72 -12.67
CA PRO A 136 -12.63 3.60 -11.78
C PRO A 136 -12.59 2.28 -12.54
N GLN A 137 -11.56 1.48 -12.32
CA GLN A 137 -11.46 0.10 -12.85
C GLN A 137 -12.38 -0.81 -12.04
N LYS A 138 -13.54 -1.13 -12.60
CA LYS A 138 -14.59 -1.90 -11.91
C LYS A 138 -14.20 -3.34 -11.63
N GLU A 139 -13.37 -3.92 -12.49
CA GLU A 139 -12.83 -5.29 -12.37
C GLU A 139 -12.01 -5.48 -11.10
N GLU A 140 -11.46 -4.40 -10.55
CA GLU A 140 -10.70 -4.34 -9.29
C GLU A 140 -11.56 -3.92 -8.08
N ASP A 141 -12.90 -4.02 -8.17
CA ASP A 141 -13.85 -3.59 -7.13
C ASP A 141 -13.74 -2.08 -6.79
N ILE A 142 -13.24 -1.25 -7.69
CA ILE A 142 -13.11 0.19 -7.45
C ILE A 142 -14.44 0.88 -7.73
N GLU A 143 -15.05 1.39 -6.66
CA GLU A 143 -16.37 2.04 -6.68
C GLU A 143 -16.28 3.50 -7.19
N VAL A 144 -15.23 4.20 -6.76
CA VAL A 144 -15.06 5.65 -6.99
C VAL A 144 -13.59 6.00 -7.05
N CYS A 145 -13.22 6.88 -7.99
CA CYS A 145 -11.98 7.65 -7.95
C CYS A 145 -12.28 9.13 -7.71
N ALA A 146 -11.53 9.81 -6.85
CA ALA A 146 -11.83 11.20 -6.54
C ALA A 146 -10.62 12.00 -6.04
N TRP A 147 -10.48 13.24 -6.49
CA TRP A 147 -9.55 14.22 -5.98
C TRP A 147 -10.00 14.78 -4.62
N LYS A 148 -9.23 14.53 -3.56
CA LYS A 148 -9.55 14.94 -2.18
C LYS A 148 -8.63 16.06 -1.70
N LYS A 149 -9.21 17.06 -1.02
CA LYS A 149 -8.43 18.16 -0.42
C LYS A 149 -7.59 17.64 0.74
N PRO A 150 -6.32 18.08 0.92
CA PRO A 150 -5.44 17.63 2.01
C PRO A 150 -6.08 17.77 3.40
N LYS A 151 -6.84 18.83 3.65
CA LYS A 151 -7.56 19.04 4.91
C LYS A 151 -8.54 17.92 5.30
N LYS A 152 -8.93 17.07 4.33
CA LYS A 152 -9.80 15.90 4.57
C LYS A 152 -9.01 14.63 4.91
N LEU A 153 -7.69 14.66 4.84
CA LEU A 153 -6.82 13.48 4.98
C LEU A 153 -7.08 12.72 6.28
N LYS A 154 -7.07 13.40 7.43
CA LYS A 154 -7.38 12.78 8.74
C LYS A 154 -8.71 12.01 8.76
N LYS A 155 -9.75 12.56 8.11
CA LYS A 155 -11.06 11.90 8.01
C LYS A 155 -11.02 10.69 7.09
N LEU A 156 -10.33 10.79 5.94
CA LEU A 156 -10.17 9.70 4.99
C LEU A 156 -9.43 8.53 5.62
N LEU A 157 -8.33 8.80 6.34
CA LEU A 157 -7.50 7.78 7.00
C LEU A 157 -8.23 7.04 8.15
N LYS A 158 -9.31 7.59 8.69
CA LYS A 158 -10.17 6.86 9.64
C LYS A 158 -10.94 5.71 8.99
N ASN A 159 -11.26 5.85 7.70
CA ASN A 159 -11.97 4.83 6.91
C ASN A 159 -11.09 4.31 5.76
N SER A 160 -9.85 3.97 6.05
CA SER A 160 -8.88 3.42 5.11
C SER A 160 -8.11 2.26 5.72
N PHE A 161 -7.27 1.62 4.93
CA PHE A 161 -6.35 0.60 5.43
C PHE A 161 -5.26 1.23 6.32
N SER A 162 -4.81 0.51 7.34
CA SER A 162 -3.84 1.01 8.33
C SER A 162 -2.51 1.43 7.71
N SER A 163 -2.07 0.76 6.67
CA SER A 163 -0.84 1.06 5.92
C SER A 163 -0.81 2.48 5.34
N LEU A 164 -1.97 3.07 5.00
CA LEU A 164 -2.02 4.44 4.49
C LEU A 164 -1.59 5.48 5.53
N ARG A 165 -1.68 5.17 6.82
CA ARG A 165 -1.18 6.07 7.88
C ARG A 165 0.34 6.23 7.80
N GLU A 166 1.06 5.17 7.45
CA GLU A 166 2.50 5.24 7.23
C GLU A 166 2.82 6.02 5.94
N VAL A 167 2.03 5.84 4.87
CA VAL A 167 2.19 6.61 3.63
C VAL A 167 2.10 8.11 3.87
N PHE A 168 1.22 8.55 4.76
CA PHE A 168 0.98 9.97 5.05
C PHE A 168 1.58 10.44 6.38
N LYS A 169 2.52 9.70 6.95
CA LYS A 169 3.20 10.09 8.20
C LYS A 169 3.89 11.43 8.04
N GLY A 170 3.61 12.35 8.96
CA GLY A 170 4.13 13.73 8.94
C GLY A 170 3.31 14.74 8.12
N GLU A 171 2.18 14.34 7.50
CA GLU A 171 1.31 15.25 6.75
C GLU A 171 0.05 15.71 7.52
N PHE A 172 -0.09 15.36 8.80
CA PHE A 172 -1.27 15.74 9.63
C PHE A 172 -0.96 15.87 11.13
#